data_b9740af1929250620db6da4ba72cafa0
#
_entry.id   b9740af1929250620db6da4ba72cafa0
#
_cell.length_a   1.000
_cell.length_b   1.000
_cell.length_c   1.000
_cell.angle_alpha   90.00
_cell.angle_beta   90.00
_cell.angle_gamma   90.00
#
_symmetry.space_group_name_H-M   'P 1'
#
loop_
_entity.id
_entity.type
_entity.pdbx_description
1 polymer ?
#
loop_
_entity_poly.entity_id
_entity_poly.type
_entity_poly.pdbx_seq_one_letter_code
_entity_poly.pdbx_strand_id
1 'polypeptide(L)'
;VVVAGGFWMLGGPEGKSTVDFATEAVTKGNVSNFITATGTIEPVTEVEVGTQVSGIIDKIYVDYNSVVKKGELIAEMDKVTLQSELQSAKATYDGNKAEYDYQKKLYDRNRKLHEKQLISDTDYEETVYNFQRAQSALEQSKAALAKAERNLSYATITSPIDGVVTSRDVEEGQTVASGFETPTLFTIAADLTKMQVVADVDEADIAGVEEGARVTFTVDAYPDDVFEGVVRQIRLGSTNSTSSSSSTTTSTTVVTYEVVITADNPDLKLKPRLTANATIYTLTKDNVLTVPNKALRFTPNKDIVGGRKINDCQSSHKVWTLDNNTFTAHPVKIGITDGSKTEIVSGITENTPVVTETVVKGAMPGMEEPSAGEGERSPFMPGPPGSNKKKNK
;
A
#
# COMPACT_ATOMS: atom_id res chain seq x y z
N VAL A 1 -89.57 17.73 -37.39
CA VAL A 1 -88.59 16.76 -37.91
C VAL A 1 -87.50 16.59 -36.86
N VAL A 2 -87.52 15.45 -36.20
CA VAL A 2 -86.59 15.05 -35.15
C VAL A 2 -85.55 14.15 -35.81
N VAL A 3 -84.23 14.47 -35.65
CA VAL A 3 -83.14 13.58 -36.03
C VAL A 3 -82.44 13.13 -34.75
N ALA A 4 -82.56 11.85 -34.45
CA ALA A 4 -81.86 11.17 -33.39
C ALA A 4 -80.42 10.86 -33.84
N GLY A 5 -79.40 11.45 -33.14
CA GLY A 5 -78.04 11.16 -33.34
C GLY A 5 -77.56 10.10 -32.34
N GLY A 6 -77.26 8.90 -32.85
CA GLY A 6 -76.67 7.82 -32.03
C GLY A 6 -75.25 8.10 -31.65
N PHE A 7 -74.96 8.04 -30.35
CA PHE A 7 -73.62 8.12 -29.76
C PHE A 7 -73.03 6.72 -29.84
N TRP A 8 -72.07 6.52 -30.77
CA TRP A 8 -71.31 5.31 -30.90
C TRP A 8 -70.07 5.44 -29.99
N MET A 9 -70.06 4.71 -28.89
CA MET A 9 -68.99 4.60 -27.96
C MET A 9 -67.99 3.62 -28.55
N LEU A 10 -66.91 4.15 -29.18
CA LEU A 10 -65.73 3.38 -29.61
C LEU A 10 -64.92 3.11 -28.38
N GLY A 11 -65.04 1.90 -27.85
CA GLY A 11 -64.08 1.34 -26.94
C GLY A 11 -62.74 1.12 -27.67
N GLY A 12 -61.75 1.92 -27.37
CA GLY A 12 -60.36 1.69 -27.82
C GLY A 12 -59.84 0.38 -27.27
N PRO A 13 -59.00 -0.33 -28.02
CA PRO A 13 -58.39 -1.55 -27.50
C PRO A 13 -57.42 -1.19 -26.32
N GLU A 14 -57.74 -1.71 -25.14
CA GLU A 14 -56.82 -1.74 -24.03
C GLU A 14 -55.55 -2.43 -24.50
N GLY A 15 -54.47 -1.68 -24.68
CA GLY A 15 -53.14 -2.19 -24.98
C GLY A 15 -52.67 -3.07 -23.83
N LYS A 16 -52.91 -4.38 -23.93
CA LYS A 16 -52.32 -5.35 -23.02
C LYS A 16 -50.79 -5.22 -23.14
N SER A 17 -50.17 -4.61 -22.15
CA SER A 17 -48.72 -4.66 -22.01
C SER A 17 -48.30 -6.13 -21.92
N THR A 18 -47.63 -6.62 -22.97
CA THR A 18 -47.12 -7.97 -22.99
C THR A 18 -45.83 -7.97 -22.18
N VAL A 19 -45.87 -8.58 -20.99
CA VAL A 19 -44.72 -8.81 -20.16
C VAL A 19 -43.96 -9.99 -20.75
N ASP A 20 -42.75 -9.74 -21.20
CA ASP A 20 -41.79 -10.74 -21.66
C ASP A 20 -40.71 -10.97 -20.58
N PHE A 21 -39.95 -12.06 -20.66
CA PHE A 21 -38.96 -12.42 -19.68
C PHE A 21 -37.62 -12.63 -20.39
N ALA A 22 -36.58 -11.95 -19.89
CA ALA A 22 -35.23 -12.20 -20.36
C ALA A 22 -34.75 -13.55 -19.77
N THR A 23 -34.19 -14.37 -20.63
CA THR A 23 -33.59 -15.66 -20.22
C THR A 23 -32.13 -15.71 -20.62
N GLU A 24 -31.28 -16.25 -19.78
CA GLU A 24 -29.88 -16.48 -20.05
C GLU A 24 -29.57 -17.97 -19.84
N ALA A 25 -28.77 -18.53 -20.73
CA ALA A 25 -28.41 -19.96 -20.61
C ALA A 25 -27.35 -20.16 -19.54
N VAL A 26 -27.49 -21.23 -18.77
CA VAL A 26 -26.44 -21.70 -17.86
C VAL A 26 -25.22 -22.10 -18.65
N THR A 27 -24.11 -21.45 -18.43
CA THR A 27 -22.85 -21.69 -19.16
C THR A 27 -21.75 -22.13 -18.19
N LYS A 28 -20.78 -22.86 -18.71
CA LYS A 28 -19.55 -23.09 -17.98
C LYS A 28 -18.66 -21.87 -18.08
N GLY A 29 -18.11 -21.45 -16.96
CA GLY A 29 -17.21 -20.31 -16.86
C GLY A 29 -16.31 -20.41 -15.64
N ASN A 30 -15.44 -19.43 -15.52
CA ASN A 30 -14.58 -19.29 -14.36
C ASN A 30 -15.28 -18.31 -13.40
N VAL A 31 -15.28 -18.65 -12.13
CA VAL A 31 -15.77 -17.79 -11.05
C VAL A 31 -14.65 -17.61 -10.04
N SER A 32 -14.32 -16.38 -9.75
CA SER A 32 -13.28 -16.05 -8.76
C SER A 32 -13.84 -15.12 -7.70
N ASN A 33 -13.55 -15.41 -6.46
CA ASN A 33 -13.74 -14.46 -5.37
C ASN A 33 -12.49 -13.59 -5.27
N PHE A 34 -12.68 -12.29 -5.11
CA PHE A 34 -11.57 -11.36 -5.04
C PHE A 34 -11.80 -10.33 -3.93
N ILE A 35 -10.71 -9.82 -3.41
CA ILE A 35 -10.65 -8.75 -2.42
C ILE A 35 -9.96 -7.57 -3.07
N THR A 36 -10.47 -6.36 -2.84
CA THR A 36 -9.84 -5.13 -3.31
C THR A 36 -9.13 -4.45 -2.14
N ALA A 37 -7.90 -4.02 -2.39
CA ALA A 37 -7.10 -3.31 -1.42
C ALA A 37 -6.35 -2.16 -2.09
N THR A 38 -6.09 -1.09 -1.35
CA THR A 38 -5.22 -0.01 -1.80
C THR A 38 -3.85 -0.16 -1.16
N GLY A 39 -2.82 0.21 -1.89
CA GLY A 39 -1.45 0.11 -1.38
C GLY A 39 -0.51 1.10 -2.03
N THR A 40 0.73 1.08 -1.59
CA THR A 40 1.82 1.88 -2.14
C THR A 40 2.85 1.01 -2.83
N ILE A 41 3.43 1.55 -3.91
CA ILE A 41 4.53 0.89 -4.62
C ILE A 41 5.84 1.29 -3.98
N GLU A 42 6.63 0.29 -3.62
CA GLU A 42 7.92 0.45 -2.97
C GLU A 42 9.00 -0.41 -3.65
N PRO A 43 10.27 -0.01 -3.63
CA PRO A 43 11.36 -0.90 -4.00
C PRO A 43 11.42 -2.09 -3.04
N VAL A 44 11.85 -3.26 -3.52
CA VAL A 44 12.04 -4.44 -2.64
C VAL A 44 13.11 -4.19 -1.58
N THR A 45 14.14 -3.42 -1.94
CA THR A 45 15.22 -3.03 -1.02
C THR A 45 15.44 -1.52 -1.13
N GLU A 46 15.20 -0.84 -0.03
CA GLU A 46 15.43 0.58 0.15
C GLU A 46 16.26 0.79 1.42
N VAL A 47 17.24 1.67 1.37
CA VAL A 47 18.11 1.97 2.50
C VAL A 47 18.16 3.47 2.73
N GLU A 48 17.84 3.88 3.94
CA GLU A 48 18.01 5.24 4.40
C GLU A 48 19.45 5.49 4.84
N VAL A 49 20.07 6.51 4.29
CA VAL A 49 21.42 6.93 4.60
C VAL A 49 21.38 8.17 5.45
N GLY A 50 21.90 8.06 6.66
CA GLY A 50 21.97 9.16 7.63
C GLY A 50 23.39 9.39 8.13
N THR A 51 23.56 10.32 9.09
CA THR A 51 24.82 10.58 9.76
C THR A 51 24.71 10.35 11.27
N GLN A 52 25.82 9.92 11.88
CA GLN A 52 25.94 9.73 13.34
C GLN A 52 26.66 10.92 14.02
N VAL A 53 27.09 11.92 13.24
CA VAL A 53 27.75 13.11 13.77
C VAL A 53 26.94 14.36 13.38
N SER A 54 26.99 15.36 14.25
CA SER A 54 26.35 16.66 13.99
C SER A 54 27.34 17.58 13.28
N GLY A 55 26.85 18.37 12.33
CA GLY A 55 27.69 19.32 11.60
C GLY A 55 26.92 19.99 10.47
N ILE A 56 27.64 20.72 9.63
CA ILE A 56 27.09 21.38 8.44
C ILE A 56 27.42 20.51 7.23
N ILE A 57 26.50 20.35 6.31
CA ILE A 57 26.77 19.71 5.01
C ILE A 57 27.62 20.68 4.17
N ASP A 58 28.83 20.27 3.85
CA ASP A 58 29.75 21.09 3.05
C ASP A 58 29.46 20.95 1.56
N LYS A 59 29.38 19.69 1.07
CA LYS A 59 29.14 19.39 -0.34
C LYS A 59 28.26 18.17 -0.53
N ILE A 60 27.44 18.21 -1.59
CA ILE A 60 26.64 17.10 -2.07
C ILE A 60 27.09 16.76 -3.49
N TYR A 61 27.38 15.48 -3.75
CA TYR A 61 27.92 15.00 -5.03
C TYR A 61 26.87 14.29 -5.89
N VAL A 62 25.68 13.98 -5.34
CA VAL A 62 24.60 13.27 -6.00
C VAL A 62 23.30 14.05 -5.87
N ASP A 63 22.40 13.86 -6.83
CA ASP A 63 21.07 14.45 -6.82
C ASP A 63 20.01 13.37 -7.04
N TYR A 64 18.73 13.75 -7.05
CA TYR A 64 17.62 12.85 -7.36
C TYR A 64 17.90 12.04 -8.63
N ASN A 65 17.54 10.76 -8.62
CA ASN A 65 17.72 9.81 -9.72
C ASN A 65 19.19 9.53 -10.11
N SER A 66 20.16 9.96 -9.32
CA SER A 66 21.57 9.61 -9.54
C SER A 66 21.80 8.14 -9.25
N VAL A 67 22.52 7.46 -10.16
CA VAL A 67 22.96 6.08 -9.95
C VAL A 67 24.23 6.09 -9.12
N VAL A 68 24.24 5.36 -8.02
CA VAL A 68 25.36 5.28 -7.09
C VAL A 68 25.81 3.85 -6.88
N LYS A 69 27.11 3.67 -6.62
CA LYS A 69 27.70 2.37 -6.28
C LYS A 69 28.01 2.29 -4.80
N LYS A 70 28.03 1.09 -4.28
CA LYS A 70 28.43 0.84 -2.90
C LYS A 70 29.81 1.41 -2.59
N GLY A 71 29.90 2.25 -1.54
CA GLY A 71 31.10 2.96 -1.14
C GLY A 71 31.38 4.25 -1.90
N GLU A 72 30.54 4.63 -2.86
CA GLU A 72 30.65 5.90 -3.57
C GLU A 72 30.30 7.08 -2.65
N LEU A 73 31.04 8.16 -2.78
CA LEU A 73 30.88 9.38 -2.00
C LEU A 73 29.60 10.11 -2.44
N ILE A 74 28.69 10.30 -1.48
CA ILE A 74 27.40 10.97 -1.72
C ILE A 74 27.44 12.42 -1.24
N ALA A 75 27.94 12.63 -0.02
CA ALA A 75 28.03 13.95 0.59
C ALA A 75 29.18 14.01 1.59
N GLU A 76 29.63 15.22 1.85
CA GLU A 76 30.63 15.52 2.87
C GLU A 76 30.11 16.58 3.84
N MET A 77 30.40 16.35 5.12
CA MET A 77 30.16 17.36 6.16
C MET A 77 31.45 18.15 6.42
N ASP A 78 31.31 19.32 7.03
CA ASP A 78 32.46 20.09 7.50
C ASP A 78 33.28 19.27 8.50
N LYS A 79 34.58 19.07 8.15
CA LYS A 79 35.53 18.22 8.89
C LYS A 79 36.42 19.00 9.83
N VAL A 80 36.38 20.35 9.83
CA VAL A 80 37.36 21.20 10.55
C VAL A 80 37.39 20.86 12.04
N THR A 81 36.23 20.80 12.69
CA THR A 81 36.15 20.48 14.12
C THR A 81 36.58 19.06 14.41
N LEU A 82 36.14 18.08 13.62
CA LEU A 82 36.47 16.66 13.80
C LEU A 82 37.96 16.38 13.54
N GLN A 83 38.56 17.09 12.58
CA GLN A 83 40.03 17.01 12.35
C GLN A 83 40.82 17.57 13.53
N SER A 84 40.34 18.67 14.13
CA SER A 84 40.97 19.25 15.33
C SER A 84 40.89 18.29 16.54
N GLU A 85 39.72 17.63 16.73
CA GLU A 85 39.55 16.61 17.76
C GLU A 85 40.44 15.41 17.53
N LEU A 86 40.54 14.92 16.29
CA LEU A 86 41.47 13.83 15.92
C LEU A 86 42.90 14.20 16.21
N GLN A 87 43.33 15.42 15.85
CA GLN A 87 44.70 15.88 16.10
C GLN A 87 45.00 15.96 17.60
N SER A 88 44.08 16.42 18.43
CA SER A 88 44.19 16.47 19.90
C SER A 88 44.29 15.06 20.50
N ALA A 89 43.39 14.15 20.07
CA ALA A 89 43.44 12.74 20.54
C ALA A 89 44.74 12.04 20.15
N LYS A 90 45.26 12.31 18.94
CA LYS A 90 46.52 11.77 18.45
C LYS A 90 47.69 12.29 19.26
N ALA A 91 47.75 13.59 19.55
CA ALA A 91 48.80 14.17 20.38
C ALA A 91 48.81 13.56 21.80
N THR A 92 47.62 13.35 22.39
CA THR A 92 47.48 12.68 23.69
C THR A 92 47.95 11.23 23.65
N TYR A 93 47.60 10.48 22.59
CA TYR A 93 48.04 9.12 22.38
C TYR A 93 49.58 9.05 22.23
N ASP A 94 50.17 9.91 21.42
CA ASP A 94 51.62 9.95 21.20
C ASP A 94 52.38 10.27 22.50
N GLY A 95 51.87 11.19 23.35
CA GLY A 95 52.39 11.50 24.66
C GLY A 95 52.36 10.30 25.63
N ASN A 96 51.18 9.64 25.74
CA ASN A 96 51.03 8.46 26.58
C ASN A 96 51.88 7.26 26.10
N LYS A 97 52.04 7.16 24.78
CA LYS A 97 52.92 6.15 24.19
C LYS A 97 54.38 6.36 24.55
N ALA A 98 54.85 7.59 24.49
CA ALA A 98 56.20 7.94 24.90
C ALA A 98 56.46 7.62 26.40
N GLU A 99 55.48 7.94 27.27
CA GLU A 99 55.55 7.60 28.71
C GLU A 99 55.54 6.09 28.93
N TYR A 100 54.68 5.34 28.25
CA TYR A 100 54.66 3.87 28.32
C TYR A 100 55.99 3.26 27.87
N ASP A 101 56.55 3.74 26.77
CA ASP A 101 57.83 3.24 26.25
C ASP A 101 58.96 3.53 27.24
N TYR A 102 58.92 4.66 27.93
CA TYR A 102 59.90 4.99 28.99
C TYR A 102 59.74 4.07 30.21
N GLN A 103 58.52 3.95 30.74
CA GLN A 103 58.20 3.11 31.90
C GLN A 103 58.49 1.63 31.62
N LYS A 104 58.25 1.17 30.41
CA LYS A 104 58.56 -0.19 29.98
C LYS A 104 60.04 -0.46 30.03
N LYS A 105 60.90 0.48 29.55
CA LYS A 105 62.39 0.35 29.65
C LYS A 105 62.83 0.35 31.08
N LEU A 106 62.23 1.16 31.97
CA LEU A 106 62.54 1.14 33.40
C LEU A 106 62.17 -0.20 34.04
N TYR A 107 60.95 -0.68 33.77
CA TYR A 107 60.43 -1.96 34.25
C TYR A 107 61.37 -3.12 33.83
N ASP A 108 61.73 -3.20 32.55
CA ASP A 108 62.58 -4.26 32.02
C ASP A 108 63.97 -4.23 32.65
N ARG A 109 64.53 -3.04 32.95
CA ARG A 109 65.79 -2.86 33.61
C ARG A 109 65.71 -3.26 35.10
N ASN A 110 64.73 -2.73 35.83
CA ASN A 110 64.55 -2.98 37.25
C ASN A 110 64.16 -4.41 37.54
N ARG A 111 63.43 -5.09 36.69
CA ARG A 111 63.12 -6.52 36.75
C ARG A 111 64.40 -7.33 36.79
N LYS A 112 65.34 -7.03 35.86
CA LYS A 112 66.67 -7.73 35.80
C LYS A 112 67.55 -7.45 37.03
N LEU A 113 67.43 -6.25 37.63
CA LEU A 113 68.18 -5.90 38.86
C LEU A 113 67.56 -6.60 40.08
N HIS A 114 66.26 -6.67 40.17
CA HIS A 114 65.50 -7.34 41.22
C HIS A 114 65.78 -8.87 41.22
N GLU A 115 65.77 -9.51 40.04
CA GLU A 115 66.14 -10.91 39.86
C GLU A 115 67.57 -11.23 40.41
N LYS A 116 68.48 -10.21 40.43
CA LYS A 116 69.81 -10.30 40.97
C LYS A 116 69.92 -9.77 42.40
N GLN A 117 68.81 -9.43 43.07
CA GLN A 117 68.75 -8.87 44.43
C GLN A 117 69.51 -7.55 44.58
N LEU A 118 69.62 -6.70 43.56
CA LEU A 118 70.32 -5.43 43.53
C LEU A 118 69.50 -4.22 43.83
N ILE A 119 68.18 -4.37 43.95
CA ILE A 119 67.17 -3.32 44.32
C ILE A 119 66.22 -3.87 45.39
N SER A 120 65.54 -2.98 46.13
CA SER A 120 64.56 -3.38 47.15
C SER A 120 63.27 -3.84 46.51
N ASP A 121 62.52 -4.67 47.24
CA ASP A 121 61.16 -5.10 46.78
C ASP A 121 60.24 -3.90 46.58
N THR A 122 60.32 -2.90 47.48
CA THR A 122 59.51 -1.67 47.39
C THR A 122 59.76 -0.88 46.10
N ASP A 123 61.05 -0.71 45.70
CA ASP A 123 61.41 0.01 44.47
C ASP A 123 60.94 -0.76 43.22
N TYR A 124 60.97 -2.08 43.28
CA TYR A 124 60.44 -2.91 42.20
C TYR A 124 58.96 -2.81 42.09
N GLU A 125 58.18 -2.89 43.21
CA GLU A 125 56.73 -2.73 43.23
C GLU A 125 56.33 -1.35 42.75
N GLU A 126 57.00 -0.28 43.08
CA GLU A 126 56.74 1.07 42.54
C GLU A 126 56.93 1.09 41.00
N THR A 127 58.01 0.43 40.52
CA THR A 127 58.23 0.35 39.06
C THR A 127 57.11 -0.42 38.34
N VAL A 128 56.66 -1.53 38.92
CA VAL A 128 55.52 -2.32 38.39
C VAL A 128 54.24 -1.48 38.33
N TYR A 129 53.96 -0.77 39.43
CA TYR A 129 52.81 0.11 39.51
C TYR A 129 52.84 1.22 38.42
N ASN A 130 53.99 1.91 38.30
CA ASN A 130 54.14 2.97 37.30
C ASN A 130 54.03 2.46 35.87
N PHE A 131 54.57 1.27 35.57
CA PHE A 131 54.42 0.62 34.29
C PHE A 131 52.95 0.27 34.01
N GLN A 132 52.23 -0.34 34.95
CA GLN A 132 50.82 -0.69 34.78
C GLN A 132 49.97 0.57 34.59
N ARG A 133 50.25 1.65 35.33
CA ARG A 133 49.59 2.95 35.18
C ARG A 133 49.83 3.53 33.78
N ALA A 134 51.05 3.53 33.29
CA ALA A 134 51.36 4.02 31.95
C ALA A 134 50.70 3.17 30.84
N GLN A 135 50.65 1.84 31.05
CA GLN A 135 49.94 0.94 30.16
C GLN A 135 48.45 1.25 30.09
N SER A 136 47.79 1.44 31.24
CA SER A 136 46.38 1.79 31.29
C SER A 136 46.07 3.15 30.63
N ALA A 137 46.95 4.14 30.82
CA ALA A 137 46.82 5.45 30.18
C ALA A 137 46.99 5.37 28.66
N LEU A 138 47.89 4.53 28.16
CA LEU A 138 48.07 4.27 26.73
C LEU A 138 46.80 3.64 26.12
N GLU A 139 46.25 2.60 26.75
CA GLU A 139 45.04 1.94 26.26
C GLU A 139 43.83 2.89 26.25
N GLN A 140 43.68 3.75 27.26
CA GLN A 140 42.66 4.77 27.31
C GLN A 140 42.76 5.79 26.16
N SER A 141 43.99 6.30 25.92
CA SER A 141 44.21 7.27 24.83
C SER A 141 44.07 6.64 23.45
N LYS A 142 44.44 5.35 23.30
CA LYS A 142 44.20 4.59 22.07
C LYS A 142 42.73 4.46 21.76
N ALA A 143 41.89 4.17 22.76
CA ALA A 143 40.42 4.12 22.59
C ALA A 143 39.84 5.50 22.22
N ALA A 144 40.37 6.58 22.82
CA ALA A 144 39.94 7.94 22.47
C ALA A 144 40.34 8.32 21.04
N LEU A 145 41.54 7.96 20.59
CA LEU A 145 42.00 8.15 19.21
C LEU A 145 41.11 7.41 18.23
N ALA A 146 40.84 6.13 18.47
CA ALA A 146 39.97 5.32 17.63
C ALA A 146 38.54 5.87 17.54
N LYS A 147 38.01 6.48 18.61
CA LYS A 147 36.74 7.19 18.61
C LYS A 147 36.76 8.42 17.71
N ALA A 148 37.82 9.25 17.82
CA ALA A 148 37.95 10.46 17.00
C ALA A 148 38.12 10.12 15.50
N GLU A 149 38.88 9.08 15.16
CA GLU A 149 39.02 8.56 13.79
C GLU A 149 37.67 8.12 13.21
N ARG A 150 36.86 7.41 14.00
CA ARG A 150 35.55 6.95 13.60
C ARG A 150 34.59 8.12 13.40
N ASN A 151 34.57 9.09 14.29
CA ASN A 151 33.76 10.29 14.15
C ASN A 151 34.08 11.05 12.85
N LEU A 152 35.37 11.19 12.54
CA LEU A 152 35.79 11.80 11.28
C LEU A 152 35.35 10.99 10.06
N SER A 153 35.33 9.66 10.14
CA SER A 153 34.84 8.82 9.04
C SER A 153 33.36 9.01 8.77
N TYR A 154 32.56 9.27 9.80
CA TYR A 154 31.12 9.54 9.66
C TYR A 154 30.80 10.89 9.01
N ALA A 155 31.75 11.82 8.96
CA ALA A 155 31.62 13.05 8.22
C ALA A 155 31.72 12.87 6.70
N THR A 156 32.09 11.69 6.23
CA THR A 156 32.12 11.32 4.82
C THR A 156 31.02 10.31 4.57
N ILE A 157 29.94 10.76 3.91
CA ILE A 157 28.73 9.98 3.70
C ILE A 157 28.85 9.22 2.39
N THR A 158 28.79 7.89 2.45
CA THR A 158 28.93 7.00 1.30
C THR A 158 27.71 6.10 1.15
N SER A 159 27.44 5.65 -0.08
CA SER A 159 26.37 4.70 -0.33
C SER A 159 26.67 3.33 0.30
N PRO A 160 25.74 2.75 1.08
CA PRO A 160 25.88 1.40 1.61
C PRO A 160 25.61 0.30 0.57
N ILE A 161 24.89 0.62 -0.51
CA ILE A 161 24.45 -0.31 -1.56
C ILE A 161 24.63 0.29 -2.95
N ASP A 162 24.61 -0.56 -3.96
CA ASP A 162 24.45 -0.13 -5.36
C ASP A 162 22.98 0.22 -5.59
N GLY A 163 22.66 1.33 -6.26
CA GLY A 163 21.27 1.71 -6.48
C GLY A 163 21.08 3.11 -7.06
N VAL A 164 19.87 3.61 -6.91
CA VAL A 164 19.42 4.92 -7.38
C VAL A 164 18.93 5.75 -6.20
N VAL A 165 19.34 7.01 -6.12
CA VAL A 165 18.87 7.95 -5.09
C VAL A 165 17.41 8.31 -5.37
N THR A 166 16.52 7.94 -4.46
CA THR A 166 15.08 8.20 -4.56
C THR A 166 14.66 9.48 -3.82
N SER A 167 15.35 9.80 -2.72
CA SER A 167 15.10 11.03 -1.95
C SER A 167 16.42 11.67 -1.50
N ARG A 168 16.42 13.01 -1.45
CA ARG A 168 17.46 13.85 -0.89
C ARG A 168 16.80 14.85 0.07
N ASP A 169 16.97 14.62 1.36
CA ASP A 169 16.28 15.39 2.41
C ASP A 169 17.18 16.47 3.06
N VAL A 170 18.33 16.76 2.42
CA VAL A 170 19.31 17.74 2.88
C VAL A 170 19.83 18.62 1.76
N GLU A 171 20.32 19.82 2.13
CA GLU A 171 20.92 20.79 1.21
C GLU A 171 22.33 21.21 1.66
N GLU A 172 23.14 21.70 0.71
CA GLU A 172 24.45 22.26 1.03
C GLU A 172 24.32 23.46 1.95
N GLY A 173 25.13 23.53 2.98
CA GLY A 173 25.07 24.54 4.03
C GLY A 173 24.05 24.25 5.13
N GLN A 174 23.23 23.19 5.04
CA GLN A 174 22.27 22.82 6.07
C GLN A 174 23.01 22.24 7.29
N THR A 175 22.56 22.65 8.49
CA THR A 175 23.04 22.07 9.76
C THR A 175 22.22 20.83 10.09
N VAL A 176 22.90 19.72 10.29
CA VAL A 176 22.32 18.44 10.69
C VAL A 176 22.75 18.15 12.13
N ALA A 177 21.79 17.81 12.99
CA ALA A 177 22.03 17.42 14.38
C ALA A 177 21.64 15.95 14.57
N SER A 178 22.60 15.11 14.90
CA SER A 178 22.41 13.70 15.30
C SER A 178 22.24 13.66 16.83
N GLY A 179 21.01 13.85 17.30
CA GLY A 179 20.71 13.83 18.73
C GLY A 179 20.06 12.50 19.15
N PHE A 180 18.73 12.53 19.35
CA PHE A 180 17.96 11.35 19.77
C PHE A 180 17.59 10.43 18.61
N GLU A 181 17.47 10.97 17.40
CA GLU A 181 17.17 10.22 16.17
C GLU A 181 18.24 10.51 15.13
N THR A 182 18.57 9.50 14.32
CA THR A 182 19.47 9.68 13.18
C THR A 182 18.67 10.30 12.03
N PRO A 183 18.97 11.54 11.61
CA PRO A 183 18.24 12.15 10.50
C PRO A 183 18.57 11.42 9.20
N THR A 184 17.54 11.10 8.41
CA THR A 184 17.70 10.59 7.05
C THR A 184 18.18 11.73 6.15
N LEU A 185 19.26 11.50 5.42
CA LEU A 185 19.83 12.47 4.48
C LEU A 185 19.49 12.11 3.03
N PHE A 186 19.59 10.81 2.72
CA PHE A 186 19.30 10.26 1.41
C PHE A 186 18.57 8.93 1.56
N THR A 187 17.72 8.62 0.59
CA THR A 187 17.12 7.29 0.45
C THR A 187 17.61 6.69 -0.86
N ILE A 188 18.05 5.44 -0.82
CA ILE A 188 18.63 4.75 -1.98
C ILE A 188 17.87 3.45 -2.20
N ALA A 189 17.29 3.29 -3.39
CA ALA A 189 16.67 2.05 -3.84
C ALA A 189 17.69 1.19 -4.59
N ALA A 190 17.79 -0.10 -4.25
CA ALA A 190 18.77 -0.98 -4.86
C ALA A 190 18.47 -1.25 -6.33
N ASP A 191 17.24 -1.62 -6.66
CA ASP A 191 16.83 -2.00 -8.01
C ASP A 191 15.37 -1.58 -8.25
N LEU A 192 15.16 -0.66 -9.17
CA LEU A 192 13.83 -0.19 -9.56
C LEU A 192 13.12 -1.13 -10.54
N THR A 193 13.79 -2.17 -11.06
CA THR A 193 13.15 -3.18 -11.90
C THR A 193 12.34 -4.18 -11.10
N LYS A 194 12.63 -4.31 -9.79
CA LYS A 194 11.93 -5.18 -8.85
C LYS A 194 11.25 -4.34 -7.78
N MET A 195 9.98 -4.16 -7.97
CA MET A 195 9.14 -3.41 -7.04
C MET A 195 8.24 -4.37 -6.26
N GLN A 196 7.60 -3.84 -5.24
CA GLN A 196 6.54 -4.51 -4.49
C GLN A 196 5.41 -3.52 -4.24
N VAL A 197 4.19 -4.03 -4.18
CA VAL A 197 3.04 -3.28 -3.69
C VAL A 197 2.81 -3.71 -2.24
N VAL A 198 2.82 -2.77 -1.34
CA VAL A 198 2.41 -2.99 0.06
C VAL A 198 0.96 -2.53 0.14
N ALA A 199 0.04 -3.51 0.13
CA ALA A 199 -1.39 -3.27 0.12
C ALA A 199 -1.99 -3.44 1.52
N ASP A 200 -2.84 -2.50 1.92
CA ASP A 200 -3.57 -2.52 3.18
C ASP A 200 -4.89 -3.27 3.00
N VAL A 201 -4.98 -4.46 3.60
CA VAL A 201 -6.17 -5.32 3.57
C VAL A 201 -6.90 -5.23 4.90
N ASP A 202 -8.22 -5.05 4.85
CA ASP A 202 -9.07 -5.01 6.05
C ASP A 202 -9.03 -6.34 6.83
N GLU A 203 -9.15 -6.27 8.17
CA GLU A 203 -9.20 -7.45 9.05
C GLU A 203 -10.31 -8.44 8.65
N ALA A 204 -11.42 -7.95 8.13
CA ALA A 204 -12.54 -8.80 7.72
C ALA A 204 -12.19 -9.68 6.51
N ASP A 205 -11.29 -9.22 5.65
CA ASP A 205 -10.95 -9.86 4.36
C ASP A 205 -9.65 -10.66 4.41
N ILE A 206 -8.76 -10.38 5.38
CA ILE A 206 -7.42 -10.99 5.44
C ILE A 206 -7.47 -12.53 5.57
N ALA A 207 -8.52 -13.07 6.18
CA ALA A 207 -8.68 -14.52 6.37
C ALA A 207 -8.79 -15.28 5.03
N GLY A 208 -9.15 -14.60 3.94
CA GLY A 208 -9.24 -15.17 2.60
C GLY A 208 -7.96 -15.04 1.77
N VAL A 209 -6.96 -14.29 2.22
CA VAL A 209 -5.73 -14.06 1.48
C VAL A 209 -4.71 -15.14 1.84
N GLU A 210 -4.13 -15.76 0.82
CA GLU A 210 -3.08 -16.78 0.98
C GLU A 210 -1.81 -16.34 0.25
N GLU A 211 -0.65 -16.75 0.76
CA GLU A 211 0.63 -16.57 0.07
C GLU A 211 0.62 -17.36 -1.25
N GLY A 212 1.09 -16.72 -2.33
CA GLY A 212 1.02 -17.27 -3.68
C GLY A 212 -0.27 -16.95 -4.44
N ALA A 213 -1.25 -16.26 -3.82
CA ALA A 213 -2.46 -15.83 -4.51
C ALA A 213 -2.11 -14.87 -5.66
N ARG A 214 -2.80 -15.03 -6.80
CA ARG A 214 -2.66 -14.14 -7.95
C ARG A 214 -3.26 -12.78 -7.62
N VAL A 215 -2.57 -11.74 -8.03
CA VAL A 215 -3.02 -10.36 -7.87
C VAL A 215 -2.93 -9.63 -9.21
N THR A 216 -3.92 -8.82 -9.49
CA THR A 216 -3.83 -7.80 -10.54
C THR A 216 -3.94 -6.44 -9.88
N PHE A 217 -3.15 -5.49 -10.34
CA PHE A 217 -3.24 -4.14 -9.81
C PHE A 217 -3.14 -3.10 -10.93
N THR A 218 -3.75 -1.97 -10.68
CA THR A 218 -3.65 -0.78 -11.52
C THR A 218 -3.07 0.36 -10.69
N VAL A 219 -2.40 1.29 -11.35
CA VAL A 219 -1.86 2.49 -10.70
C VAL A 219 -2.58 3.72 -11.24
N ASP A 220 -2.80 4.71 -10.40
CA ASP A 220 -3.52 5.92 -10.79
C ASP A 220 -2.86 6.68 -11.94
N ALA A 221 -1.52 6.53 -12.08
CA ALA A 221 -0.76 7.14 -13.17
C ALA A 221 -1.00 6.45 -14.52
N TYR A 222 -1.41 5.17 -14.53
CA TYR A 222 -1.65 4.35 -15.74
C TYR A 222 -2.92 3.51 -15.54
N PRO A 223 -4.12 4.11 -15.62
CA PRO A 223 -5.37 3.44 -15.30
C PRO A 223 -5.74 2.33 -16.30
N ASP A 224 -5.24 2.42 -17.53
CA ASP A 224 -5.51 1.44 -18.59
C ASP A 224 -4.51 0.25 -18.58
N ASP A 225 -3.38 0.38 -17.89
CA ASP A 225 -2.38 -0.68 -17.77
C ASP A 225 -2.68 -1.56 -16.54
N VAL A 226 -2.92 -2.84 -16.78
CA VAL A 226 -3.10 -3.83 -15.71
C VAL A 226 -1.78 -4.57 -15.50
N PHE A 227 -1.27 -4.48 -14.28
CA PHE A 227 -0.06 -5.18 -13.86
C PHE A 227 -0.44 -6.47 -13.13
N GLU A 228 0.39 -7.49 -13.27
CA GLU A 228 0.21 -8.77 -12.59
C GLU A 228 1.27 -8.93 -11.49
N GLY A 229 0.87 -9.54 -10.40
CA GLY A 229 1.71 -9.84 -9.27
C GLY A 229 1.23 -11.07 -8.50
N VAL A 230 1.98 -11.45 -7.50
CA VAL A 230 1.67 -12.57 -6.61
C VAL A 230 1.88 -12.12 -5.17
N VAL A 231 0.99 -12.54 -4.28
CA VAL A 231 1.18 -12.34 -2.83
C VAL A 231 2.44 -13.06 -2.39
N ARG A 232 3.43 -12.30 -1.95
CA ARG A 232 4.71 -12.82 -1.47
C ARG A 232 4.68 -13.14 0.00
N GLN A 233 4.06 -12.26 0.79
CA GLN A 233 4.04 -12.36 2.25
C GLN A 233 2.89 -11.55 2.83
N ILE A 234 2.33 -12.02 3.92
CA ILE A 234 1.38 -11.29 4.74
C ILE A 234 2.11 -10.91 6.03
N ARG A 235 2.21 -9.60 6.32
CA ARG A 235 2.83 -9.10 7.55
C ARG A 235 1.86 -9.26 8.71
N LEU A 236 2.29 -9.94 9.76
CA LEU A 236 1.45 -10.24 10.95
C LEU A 236 1.25 -9.04 11.88
N GLY A 237 1.99 -7.96 11.68
CA GLY A 237 1.79 -6.70 12.41
C GLY A 237 0.65 -5.90 11.79
N SER A 238 -0.42 -5.65 12.56
CA SER A 238 -1.47 -4.73 12.11
C SER A 238 -0.98 -3.29 12.17
N THR A 239 -1.24 -2.52 11.12
CA THR A 239 -1.03 -1.07 11.14
C THR A 239 -2.32 -0.40 11.65
N ASN A 240 -2.18 0.34 12.74
CA ASN A 240 -3.27 1.17 13.24
C ASN A 240 -3.17 2.55 12.56
N SER A 241 -3.89 2.77 11.50
CA SER A 241 -3.99 4.11 10.90
C SER A 241 -4.85 5.00 11.80
N THR A 242 -4.19 5.77 12.65
CA THR A 242 -4.84 6.82 13.43
C THR A 242 -4.93 8.07 12.56
N SER A 243 -6.01 8.24 11.84
CA SER A 243 -6.31 9.53 11.21
C SER A 243 -6.68 10.53 12.30
N SER A 244 -5.71 11.32 12.75
CA SER A 244 -5.92 12.46 13.65
C SER A 244 -6.54 13.63 12.86
N SER A 245 -7.84 13.60 12.65
CA SER A 245 -8.58 14.83 12.34
C SER A 245 -8.93 15.50 13.68
N SER A 246 -8.36 16.67 13.91
CA SER A 246 -8.64 17.54 15.04
C SER A 246 -10.10 18.01 15.02
N SER A 247 -10.98 17.27 15.65
CA SER A 247 -12.20 17.75 16.31
C SER A 247 -12.94 16.55 16.92
N THR A 248 -13.13 16.61 18.20
CA THR A 248 -13.96 15.82 19.11
C THR A 248 -14.98 14.92 18.41
N THR A 249 -14.63 13.65 18.10
CA THR A 249 -15.59 12.53 18.02
C THR A 249 -14.81 11.24 17.72
N THR A 250 -15.08 10.21 18.52
CA THR A 250 -14.76 8.78 18.37
C THR A 250 -13.84 8.40 17.20
N SER A 251 -12.55 8.22 17.47
CA SER A 251 -11.61 7.64 16.50
C SER A 251 -11.95 6.16 16.34
N THR A 252 -12.55 5.80 15.22
CA THR A 252 -12.68 4.41 14.80
C THR A 252 -11.31 3.98 14.31
N THR A 253 -10.60 3.17 15.08
CA THR A 253 -9.33 2.58 14.67
C THR A 253 -9.68 1.46 13.69
N VAL A 254 -9.38 1.65 12.42
CA VAL A 254 -9.47 0.58 11.41
C VAL A 254 -8.19 -0.24 11.51
N VAL A 255 -8.34 -1.54 11.71
CA VAL A 255 -7.23 -2.49 11.75
C VAL A 255 -7.03 -3.02 10.33
N THR A 256 -5.86 -2.76 9.76
CA THR A 256 -5.46 -3.28 8.45
C THR A 256 -4.21 -4.14 8.56
N TYR A 257 -4.06 -5.08 7.65
CA TYR A 257 -2.89 -5.93 7.52
C TYR A 257 -2.16 -5.63 6.22
N GLU A 258 -0.85 -5.49 6.29
CA GLU A 258 -0.02 -5.26 5.12
C GLU A 258 0.23 -6.56 4.36
N VAL A 259 -0.20 -6.58 3.11
CA VAL A 259 0.04 -7.67 2.16
C VAL A 259 1.07 -7.23 1.13
N VAL A 260 2.21 -7.90 1.12
CA VAL A 260 3.30 -7.61 0.18
C VAL A 260 3.10 -8.42 -1.09
N ILE A 261 2.96 -7.72 -2.21
CA ILE A 261 2.71 -8.26 -3.53
C ILE A 261 3.91 -7.96 -4.43
N THR A 262 4.39 -8.94 -5.18
CA THR A 262 5.47 -8.72 -6.16
C THR A 262 4.96 -7.86 -7.32
N ALA A 263 5.80 -6.96 -7.81
CA ALA A 263 5.52 -6.08 -8.93
C ALA A 263 6.76 -5.96 -9.82
N ASP A 264 6.81 -6.71 -10.90
CA ASP A 264 7.90 -6.61 -11.87
C ASP A 264 7.77 -5.33 -12.70
N ASN A 265 8.88 -4.61 -12.85
CA ASN A 265 8.92 -3.30 -13.49
C ASN A 265 10.04 -3.19 -14.55
N PRO A 266 10.05 -4.02 -15.60
CA PRO A 266 11.12 -4.01 -16.61
C PRO A 266 11.19 -2.69 -17.37
N ASP A 267 10.06 -2.04 -17.59
CA ASP A 267 9.95 -0.78 -18.34
C ASP A 267 10.14 0.48 -17.48
N LEU A 268 10.42 0.33 -16.17
CA LEU A 268 10.55 1.43 -15.21
C LEU A 268 9.33 2.38 -15.17
N LYS A 269 8.14 1.89 -15.54
CA LYS A 269 6.88 2.63 -15.46
C LYS A 269 6.43 2.83 -14.02
N LEU A 270 6.62 1.82 -13.19
CA LEU A 270 6.27 1.88 -11.77
C LEU A 270 7.34 2.69 -11.03
N LYS A 271 6.92 3.80 -10.46
CA LYS A 271 7.80 4.65 -9.64
C LYS A 271 7.48 4.43 -8.16
N PRO A 272 8.49 4.58 -7.27
CA PRO A 272 8.26 4.53 -5.83
C PRO A 272 7.18 5.54 -5.39
N ARG A 273 6.40 5.16 -4.37
CA ARG A 273 5.32 5.95 -3.77
C ARG A 273 4.08 6.20 -4.66
N LEU A 274 3.94 5.50 -5.80
CA LEU A 274 2.68 5.49 -6.52
C LEU A 274 1.63 4.70 -5.73
N THR A 275 0.39 5.16 -5.78
CA THR A 275 -0.76 4.43 -5.23
C THR A 275 -1.18 3.35 -6.21
N ALA A 276 -1.41 2.15 -5.71
CA ALA A 276 -1.88 1.00 -6.47
C ALA A 276 -3.22 0.50 -5.91
N ASN A 277 -4.14 0.18 -6.82
CA ASN A 277 -5.40 -0.47 -6.51
C ASN A 277 -5.26 -1.95 -6.86
N ALA A 278 -5.13 -2.79 -5.84
CA ALA A 278 -4.89 -4.23 -5.99
C ALA A 278 -6.18 -5.03 -5.89
N THR A 279 -6.32 -6.02 -6.77
CA THR A 279 -7.38 -7.03 -6.74
C THR A 279 -6.72 -8.38 -6.49
N ILE A 280 -6.92 -8.92 -5.30
CA ILE A 280 -6.35 -10.20 -4.84
C ILE A 280 -7.37 -11.30 -5.07
N TYR A 281 -7.03 -12.32 -5.85
CA TYR A 281 -7.89 -13.46 -6.14
C TYR A 281 -7.71 -14.52 -5.06
N THR A 282 -8.73 -14.68 -4.21
CA THR A 282 -8.67 -15.58 -3.05
C THR A 282 -9.08 -17.01 -3.38
N LEU A 283 -10.10 -17.16 -4.23
CA LEU A 283 -10.58 -18.46 -4.64
C LEU A 283 -10.97 -18.43 -6.11
N THR A 284 -10.37 -19.26 -6.93
CA THR A 284 -10.70 -19.38 -8.35
C THR A 284 -11.15 -20.80 -8.64
N LYS A 285 -12.29 -20.94 -9.30
CA LYS A 285 -12.78 -22.21 -9.82
C LYS A 285 -13.00 -22.08 -11.32
N ASP A 286 -12.33 -22.94 -12.05
CA ASP A 286 -12.41 -22.98 -13.49
C ASP A 286 -13.42 -24.00 -13.97
N ASN A 287 -14.08 -23.71 -15.11
CA ASN A 287 -14.98 -24.62 -15.81
C ASN A 287 -16.15 -25.14 -14.95
N VAL A 288 -16.72 -24.26 -14.11
CA VAL A 288 -17.91 -24.55 -13.28
C VAL A 288 -19.18 -24.02 -13.95
N LEU A 289 -20.34 -24.63 -13.63
CA LEU A 289 -21.63 -24.11 -14.10
C LEU A 289 -21.93 -22.78 -13.40
N THR A 290 -22.21 -21.76 -14.18
CA THR A 290 -22.47 -20.39 -13.69
C THR A 290 -23.82 -19.90 -14.12
N VAL A 291 -24.47 -19.15 -13.22
CA VAL A 291 -25.69 -18.40 -13.51
C VAL A 291 -25.51 -16.94 -13.11
N PRO A 292 -26.11 -15.98 -13.82
CA PRO A 292 -26.15 -14.60 -13.38
C PRO A 292 -26.83 -14.46 -12.02
N ASN A 293 -26.31 -13.60 -11.16
CA ASN A 293 -26.91 -13.36 -9.82
C ASN A 293 -28.35 -12.82 -9.91
N LYS A 294 -28.71 -12.18 -11.03
CA LYS A 294 -30.09 -11.77 -11.33
C LYS A 294 -31.04 -12.96 -11.36
N ALA A 295 -30.63 -14.12 -11.89
CA ALA A 295 -31.44 -15.33 -11.96
C ALA A 295 -31.78 -15.93 -10.58
N LEU A 296 -30.83 -15.83 -9.62
CA LEU A 296 -31.03 -16.28 -8.24
C LEU A 296 -31.95 -15.35 -7.42
N ARG A 297 -32.01 -14.07 -7.80
CA ARG A 297 -32.87 -13.05 -7.15
C ARG A 297 -34.24 -12.95 -7.77
N PHE A 298 -34.43 -13.49 -8.97
CA PHE A 298 -35.71 -13.46 -9.66
C PHE A 298 -36.73 -14.32 -8.92
N THR A 299 -37.94 -13.75 -8.69
CA THR A 299 -39.08 -14.45 -8.11
C THR A 299 -40.32 -14.04 -8.91
N PRO A 300 -41.01 -15.00 -9.57
CA PRO A 300 -42.20 -14.68 -10.32
C PRO A 300 -43.30 -14.24 -9.37
N ASN A 301 -43.85 -13.01 -9.58
CA ASN A 301 -44.97 -12.47 -8.84
C ASN A 301 -46.28 -12.71 -9.66
N LYS A 302 -47.38 -13.11 -9.01
CA LYS A 302 -48.66 -13.39 -9.63
C LYS A 302 -49.20 -12.23 -10.49
N ASP A 303 -48.86 -11.01 -10.10
CA ASP A 303 -49.30 -9.79 -10.82
C ASP A 303 -48.54 -9.57 -12.13
N ILE A 304 -47.33 -10.07 -12.24
CA ILE A 304 -46.39 -9.91 -13.39
C ILE A 304 -46.47 -11.10 -14.34
N VAL A 305 -46.81 -12.27 -13.84
CA VAL A 305 -46.81 -13.55 -14.58
C VAL A 305 -47.94 -13.65 -15.61
N GLY A 306 -48.98 -12.79 -15.55
CA GLY A 306 -50.03 -12.68 -16.58
C GLY A 306 -50.83 -13.97 -16.76
N GLY A 307 -51.15 -14.69 -15.69
CA GLY A 307 -51.93 -15.92 -15.75
C GLY A 307 -51.17 -17.20 -16.10
N ARG A 308 -49.83 -17.15 -16.20
CA ARG A 308 -48.96 -18.32 -16.36
C ARG A 308 -48.92 -19.16 -15.09
N LYS A 309 -48.73 -20.47 -15.23
CA LYS A 309 -48.62 -21.39 -14.08
C LYS A 309 -47.27 -21.23 -13.39
N ILE A 310 -47.27 -21.29 -12.06
CA ILE A 310 -46.08 -21.26 -11.24
C ILE A 310 -45.98 -22.59 -10.49
N ASN A 311 -44.95 -23.39 -10.77
CA ASN A 311 -44.58 -24.57 -10.03
C ASN A 311 -43.38 -24.21 -9.12
N ASP A 312 -43.67 -23.89 -7.87
CA ASP A 312 -42.67 -23.53 -6.89
C ASP A 312 -42.12 -24.77 -6.15
N CYS A 313 -40.88 -24.68 -5.67
CA CYS A 313 -40.23 -25.68 -4.80
C CYS A 313 -39.88 -25.04 -3.45
N GLN A 314 -39.94 -25.85 -2.37
CA GLN A 314 -39.50 -25.37 -1.06
C GLN A 314 -37.96 -25.48 -0.94
N SER A 315 -37.26 -24.48 -1.48
CA SER A 315 -35.83 -24.37 -1.38
C SER A 315 -35.41 -22.92 -1.10
N SER A 316 -34.37 -22.72 -0.30
CA SER A 316 -33.82 -21.37 -0.03
C SER A 316 -33.14 -20.76 -1.25
N HIS A 317 -32.52 -21.59 -2.10
CA HIS A 317 -31.89 -21.16 -3.34
C HIS A 317 -32.52 -21.90 -4.50
N LYS A 318 -33.05 -21.17 -5.46
CA LYS A 318 -33.72 -21.69 -6.63
C LYS A 318 -33.53 -20.78 -7.84
N VAL A 319 -33.54 -21.38 -9.02
CA VAL A 319 -33.58 -20.66 -10.30
C VAL A 319 -34.87 -21.02 -11.04
N TRP A 320 -35.32 -20.12 -11.87
CA TRP A 320 -36.58 -20.27 -12.58
C TRP A 320 -36.35 -20.50 -14.06
N THR A 321 -36.98 -21.52 -14.61
CA THR A 321 -37.08 -21.75 -16.07
C THR A 321 -38.51 -21.42 -16.53
N LEU A 322 -38.63 -20.98 -17.77
CA LEU A 322 -39.92 -20.71 -18.40
C LEU A 322 -40.09 -21.64 -19.60
N ASP A 323 -40.90 -22.70 -19.41
CA ASP A 323 -41.23 -23.67 -20.46
C ASP A 323 -42.73 -23.66 -20.72
N ASN A 324 -43.13 -23.56 -21.99
CA ASN A 324 -44.56 -23.64 -22.41
C ASN A 324 -45.52 -22.87 -21.52
N ASN A 325 -45.18 -21.60 -21.21
CA ASN A 325 -46.03 -20.73 -20.37
C ASN A 325 -46.11 -21.15 -18.90
N THR A 326 -45.18 -21.95 -18.40
CA THR A 326 -45.13 -22.41 -17.01
C THR A 326 -43.77 -22.09 -16.42
N PHE A 327 -43.73 -21.38 -15.28
CA PHE A 327 -42.52 -21.18 -14.48
C PHE A 327 -42.29 -22.38 -13.61
N THR A 328 -41.13 -22.98 -13.74
CA THR A 328 -40.67 -24.11 -12.92
C THR A 328 -39.48 -23.70 -12.07
N ALA A 329 -39.61 -23.84 -10.75
CA ALA A 329 -38.50 -23.64 -9.83
C ALA A 329 -37.61 -24.88 -9.75
N HIS A 330 -36.31 -24.69 -9.98
CA HIS A 330 -35.31 -25.73 -9.79
C HIS A 330 -34.50 -25.43 -8.52
N PRO A 331 -34.52 -26.34 -7.53
CA PRO A 331 -33.70 -26.19 -6.34
C PRO A 331 -32.25 -26.33 -6.74
N VAL A 332 -31.41 -25.35 -6.37
CA VAL A 332 -29.98 -25.35 -6.70
C VAL A 332 -29.13 -25.24 -5.46
N LYS A 333 -27.95 -25.89 -5.49
CA LYS A 333 -26.90 -25.71 -4.50
C LYS A 333 -25.89 -24.72 -5.09
N ILE A 334 -25.80 -23.56 -4.47
CA ILE A 334 -24.88 -22.50 -4.88
C ILE A 334 -23.48 -22.75 -4.29
N GLY A 335 -22.43 -22.30 -5.01
CA GLY A 335 -21.05 -22.29 -4.58
C GLY A 335 -20.54 -20.86 -4.39
N ILE A 336 -19.39 -20.54 -4.98
CA ILE A 336 -18.77 -19.22 -4.92
C ILE A 336 -19.43 -18.24 -5.89
N THR A 337 -19.30 -16.95 -5.59
CA THR A 337 -19.84 -15.87 -6.43
C THR A 337 -18.76 -14.80 -6.66
N ASP A 338 -18.74 -14.23 -7.87
CA ASP A 338 -17.89 -13.08 -8.23
C ASP A 338 -18.66 -11.72 -8.16
N GLY A 339 -19.88 -11.72 -7.58
CA GLY A 339 -20.73 -10.53 -7.56
C GLY A 339 -21.64 -10.39 -8.78
N SER A 340 -21.27 -10.89 -9.96
CA SER A 340 -22.07 -10.88 -11.19
C SER A 340 -22.66 -12.26 -11.49
N LYS A 341 -21.87 -13.33 -11.31
CA LYS A 341 -22.24 -14.72 -11.53
C LYS A 341 -22.01 -15.54 -10.25
N THR A 342 -22.79 -16.61 -10.12
CA THR A 342 -22.66 -17.58 -9.03
C THR A 342 -22.49 -18.98 -9.58
N GLU A 343 -21.56 -19.72 -8.99
CA GLU A 343 -21.36 -21.16 -9.24
C GLU A 343 -22.61 -21.94 -8.83
N ILE A 344 -23.03 -22.86 -9.66
CA ILE A 344 -24.02 -23.88 -9.32
C ILE A 344 -23.35 -25.22 -9.22
N VAL A 345 -23.33 -25.77 -8.00
CA VAL A 345 -22.72 -27.08 -7.71
C VAL A 345 -23.62 -28.23 -8.18
N SER A 346 -24.94 -28.07 -8.05
CA SER A 346 -25.92 -29.08 -8.48
C SER A 346 -27.33 -28.47 -8.61
N GLY A 347 -28.20 -29.12 -9.36
CA GLY A 347 -29.63 -28.76 -9.48
C GLY A 347 -30.06 -28.32 -10.87
N ILE A 348 -29.11 -27.98 -11.76
CA ILE A 348 -29.42 -27.57 -13.15
C ILE A 348 -28.32 -28.05 -14.10
N THR A 349 -28.65 -28.18 -15.39
CA THR A 349 -27.74 -28.65 -16.43
C THR A 349 -27.27 -27.49 -17.31
N GLU A 350 -26.15 -27.69 -17.99
CA GLU A 350 -25.59 -26.74 -18.96
C GLU A 350 -26.63 -26.44 -20.07
N ASN A 351 -26.61 -25.23 -20.59
CA ASN A 351 -27.53 -24.72 -21.63
C ASN A 351 -29.01 -24.62 -21.24
N THR A 352 -29.36 -24.79 -19.98
CA THR A 352 -30.74 -24.56 -19.51
C THR A 352 -31.01 -23.05 -19.46
N PRO A 353 -32.08 -22.54 -20.15
CA PRO A 353 -32.44 -21.12 -20.09
C PRO A 353 -33.05 -20.77 -18.73
N VAL A 354 -32.41 -19.91 -17.97
CA VAL A 354 -32.89 -19.40 -16.67
C VAL A 354 -33.40 -17.98 -16.82
N VAL A 355 -34.49 -17.66 -16.14
CA VAL A 355 -35.09 -16.32 -16.18
C VAL A 355 -34.27 -15.37 -15.31
N THR A 356 -33.88 -14.23 -15.88
CA THR A 356 -33.06 -13.21 -15.21
C THR A 356 -33.81 -11.98 -14.80
N GLU A 357 -34.70 -11.48 -15.66
CA GLU A 357 -35.47 -10.27 -15.40
C GLU A 357 -36.74 -10.19 -16.23
N THR A 358 -37.63 -9.28 -15.85
CA THR A 358 -38.89 -9.00 -16.53
C THR A 358 -38.70 -7.85 -17.51
N VAL A 359 -39.06 -8.04 -18.78
CA VAL A 359 -38.98 -7.00 -19.81
C VAL A 359 -40.40 -6.64 -20.20
N VAL A 360 -40.82 -5.42 -19.91
CA VAL A 360 -42.15 -4.91 -20.34
C VAL A 360 -42.04 -4.39 -21.78
N LYS A 361 -42.56 -5.15 -22.74
CA LYS A 361 -42.71 -4.71 -24.13
C LYS A 361 -44.07 -4.00 -24.29
N GLY A 362 -44.08 -2.69 -24.37
CA GLY A 362 -45.22 -1.85 -24.63
C GLY A 362 -44.89 -0.43 -24.23
N ALA A 363 -44.96 0.50 -25.19
CA ALA A 363 -44.95 1.91 -24.85
C ALA A 363 -46.20 2.18 -23.99
N MET A 364 -46.05 2.67 -22.78
CA MET A 364 -47.13 3.37 -22.09
C MET A 364 -47.44 4.65 -22.90
N PRO A 365 -48.61 4.78 -23.52
CA PRO A 365 -49.01 6.07 -24.03
C PRO A 365 -49.43 6.91 -22.82
N GLY A 366 -48.61 7.91 -22.45
CA GLY A 366 -48.96 8.89 -21.44
C GLY A 366 -48.06 9.05 -20.23
N MET A 367 -46.73 8.89 -20.37
CA MET A 367 -45.83 9.68 -19.55
C MET A 367 -45.27 10.79 -20.45
N GLU A 368 -46.00 11.89 -20.53
CA GLU A 368 -45.42 13.18 -20.83
C GLU A 368 -44.22 13.39 -19.89
N GLU A 369 -43.09 13.72 -20.49
CA GLU A 369 -41.96 14.29 -19.71
C GLU A 369 -42.58 15.40 -18.85
N PRO A 370 -42.28 15.49 -17.55
CA PRO A 370 -42.72 16.60 -16.74
C PRO A 370 -42.15 17.86 -17.39
N SER A 371 -43.06 18.61 -18.09
CA SER A 371 -42.79 19.96 -18.52
C SER A 371 -42.25 20.70 -17.30
N ALA A 372 -41.15 21.40 -17.48
CA ALA A 372 -40.55 22.26 -16.49
C ALA A 372 -41.57 23.28 -15.98
N GLY A 373 -42.40 22.84 -15.04
CA GLY A 373 -43.30 23.69 -14.25
C GLY A 373 -42.39 24.42 -13.24
N GLU A 374 -42.58 25.71 -13.20
CA GLU A 374 -42.01 26.64 -12.22
C GLU A 374 -42.16 26.05 -10.80
N GLY A 375 -41.14 25.32 -10.35
CA GLY A 375 -40.99 24.79 -9.00
C GLY A 375 -40.17 25.73 -8.13
N GLU A 376 -40.72 26.07 -6.99
CA GLU A 376 -40.21 26.93 -5.93
C GLU A 376 -38.68 26.77 -5.72
N ARG A 377 -37.99 27.91 -5.78
CA ARG A 377 -36.56 28.00 -5.60
C ARG A 377 -36.18 27.66 -4.14
N SER A 378 -35.40 26.66 -3.97
CA SER A 378 -34.73 26.36 -2.68
C SER A 378 -33.93 27.57 -2.20
N PRO A 379 -33.99 27.97 -0.90
CA PRO A 379 -33.32 29.17 -0.38
C PRO A 379 -31.77 29.12 -0.37
N PHE A 380 -31.16 28.01 -0.80
CA PHE A 380 -29.74 27.77 -0.69
C PHE A 380 -28.96 27.69 -2.03
N MET A 381 -29.53 28.08 -3.16
CA MET A 381 -28.81 28.14 -4.42
C MET A 381 -28.31 29.57 -4.71
N PRO A 382 -27.02 29.82 -4.93
CA PRO A 382 -26.51 31.11 -5.38
C PRO A 382 -26.92 31.36 -6.84
N GLY A 383 -27.52 32.53 -7.10
CA GLY A 383 -28.00 32.92 -8.42
C GLY A 383 -26.87 33.31 -9.38
N PRO A 384 -27.10 33.24 -10.71
CA PRO A 384 -26.12 33.66 -11.71
C PRO A 384 -25.88 35.18 -11.66
N PRO A 385 -24.68 35.70 -11.99
CA PRO A 385 -24.38 37.10 -11.93
C PRO A 385 -25.22 37.93 -12.91
N GLY A 386 -25.75 39.02 -12.40
CA GLY A 386 -26.83 39.78 -12.97
C GLY A 386 -26.50 40.53 -14.28
N SER A 387 -27.50 40.60 -15.15
CA SER A 387 -27.58 41.54 -16.26
C SER A 387 -28.16 42.86 -15.76
N ASN A 388 -27.35 43.90 -15.83
CA ASN A 388 -27.66 45.28 -15.52
C ASN A 388 -28.62 45.82 -16.60
N LYS A 389 -29.93 45.95 -16.33
CA LYS A 389 -30.84 46.78 -17.11
C LYS A 389 -30.88 48.16 -16.49
N LYS A 390 -30.29 49.14 -17.22
CA LYS A 390 -30.49 50.58 -17.02
C LYS A 390 -31.97 50.92 -17.05
N LYS A 391 -32.48 51.54 -16.01
CA LYS A 391 -33.73 52.32 -16.04
C LYS A 391 -33.38 53.80 -16.29
N ASN A 392 -33.80 54.30 -17.45
CA ASN A 392 -33.99 55.72 -17.64
C ASN A 392 -35.33 56.13 -16.99
N LYS A 393 -35.32 56.99 -16.11
CA LYS A 393 -35.97 58.29 -15.84
C LYS A 393 -35.85 58.62 -14.37
#